data_5c5d1bec94d02e19bb9f0668a5fac214
#
_entry.id   5c5d1bec94d02e19bb9f0668a5fac214
#
_cell.length_a   1.000
_cell.length_b   1.000
_cell.length_c   1.000
_cell.angle_alpha   90.00
_cell.angle_beta   90.00
_cell.angle_gamma   90.00
#
_symmetry.space_group_name_H-M   'P 1'
#
loop_
_entity.id
_entity.type
_entity.pdbx_description
1 polymer ?
#
loop_
_entity_poly.entity_id
_entity_poly.type
_entity_poly.pdbx_seq_one_letter_code
_entity_poly.pdbx_strand_id
1 'polypeptide(L)'
;MQPRQDQPALQWTPANMERPRAFPFTGNSGIQVRTVGFEPIDYFTLFINQDLINYFATETNRFAEQFLSGDDVSRRSRVNSWYPTDPHEMKQFLGLLFLTGIIRKPAINLYWSTDPLYSTPLFGAIMSRNRFQLLLKFLHFNDNAKMPGAHDPSPDKLFKVRPLLDHLGEKFGEVYTPSCNISIDESLLLWKGRLGFKQYIPLKRARFGIKCFMLCEDSGYTFKFKIYTGKENVPSPAGALSVSERVVADLMEPLLDKGYHLYIDNWYTSIPLLKFLFDHSTLACGTIRSNCKGFPDPVKKAKLKRGEVKAYRSNELLAMKFKDKRDVLMLTTIHNEEMVPGQRLAAHHKPRCIVDYNKYTGRVDRTDQLMQPYDMARKSLKWYKKLACHFLQLATLNSFLVYKKDHGQKALFGISA
;
A
#
# COMPACT_ATOMS: atom_id res chain seq x y z
N MET A 1 -2.48 24.60 16.19
CA MET A 1 -1.10 24.13 16.45
C MET A 1 -0.22 25.35 16.68
N GLN A 2 0.32 25.53 17.88
CA GLN A 2 1.22 26.63 18.21
C GLN A 2 2.58 26.43 17.49
N PRO A 3 3.25 27.51 17.03
CA PRO A 3 4.56 27.41 16.41
C PRO A 3 5.55 26.84 17.45
N ARG A 4 6.37 25.87 17.04
CA ARG A 4 7.45 25.35 17.88
C ARG A 4 8.37 26.50 18.26
N GLN A 5 8.42 26.81 19.55
CA GLN A 5 9.51 27.56 20.16
C GLN A 5 10.84 26.87 19.78
N ASP A 6 11.93 27.63 19.64
CA ASP A 6 13.27 27.12 19.35
C ASP A 6 13.58 25.92 20.26
N GLN A 7 13.52 24.73 19.69
CA GLN A 7 13.87 23.52 20.45
C GLN A 7 15.39 23.59 20.74
N PRO A 8 15.82 23.38 21.97
CA PRO A 8 17.22 23.36 22.31
C PRO A 8 17.97 22.36 21.41
N ALA A 9 19.16 22.75 20.97
CA ALA A 9 20.00 21.89 20.13
C ALA A 9 20.17 20.52 20.79
N LEU A 10 19.92 19.42 20.01
CA LEU A 10 20.08 18.07 20.51
C LEU A 10 21.48 17.84 21.01
N GLN A 11 21.61 17.53 22.29
CA GLN A 11 22.87 17.11 22.86
C GLN A 11 23.05 15.60 22.65
N TRP A 12 24.07 15.23 21.90
CA TRP A 12 24.42 13.86 21.62
C TRP A 12 25.58 13.39 22.48
N THR A 13 25.36 12.32 23.25
CA THR A 13 26.40 11.68 24.08
C THR A 13 26.70 10.27 23.57
N PRO A 14 27.88 9.71 23.79
CA PRO A 14 28.14 8.30 23.49
C PRO A 14 27.07 7.41 24.13
N ALA A 15 26.55 6.43 23.38
CA ALA A 15 25.56 5.51 23.91
C ALA A 15 26.14 4.60 25.00
N ASN A 16 25.34 4.18 25.97
CA ASN A 16 25.74 3.52 27.22
C ASN A 16 24.91 2.28 27.57
N MET A 17 24.41 1.52 26.60
CA MET A 17 23.55 0.31 26.78
C MET A 17 22.24 0.57 27.52
N GLU A 18 21.89 1.82 27.75
CA GLU A 18 20.64 2.19 28.40
C GLU A 18 19.43 1.76 27.58
N ARG A 19 18.44 1.14 28.23
CA ARG A 19 17.21 0.73 27.55
C ARG A 19 16.37 1.95 27.22
N PRO A 20 15.88 2.08 25.98
CA PRO A 20 14.95 3.14 25.63
C PRO A 20 13.63 2.96 26.40
N ARG A 21 12.91 4.07 26.60
CA ARG A 21 11.54 4.02 27.13
C ARG A 21 10.67 3.17 26.22
N ALA A 22 10.00 2.19 26.79
CA ALA A 22 9.02 1.36 26.09
C ALA A 22 7.58 1.86 26.37
N PHE A 23 6.73 1.79 25.35
CA PHE A 23 5.30 2.00 25.51
C PHE A 23 4.60 0.64 25.42
N PRO A 24 3.63 0.35 26.31
CA PRO A 24 2.85 -0.88 26.19
C PRO A 24 2.05 -0.84 24.89
N PHE A 25 2.04 -1.96 24.18
CA PHE A 25 1.18 -2.11 23.02
C PHE A 25 -0.26 -2.33 23.48
N THR A 26 -1.15 -1.40 23.15
CA THR A 26 -2.57 -1.45 23.52
C THR A 26 -3.49 -1.62 22.30
N GLY A 27 -2.91 -1.82 21.10
CA GLY A 27 -3.67 -2.10 19.89
C GLY A 27 -4.40 -3.45 20.02
N ASN A 28 -5.71 -3.46 19.74
CA ASN A 28 -6.48 -4.69 19.66
C ASN A 28 -6.20 -5.38 18.33
N SER A 29 -5.03 -6.06 18.22
CA SER A 29 -4.59 -6.67 16.96
C SER A 29 -5.38 -7.92 16.59
N GLY A 30 -5.62 -8.11 15.29
CA GLY A 30 -6.33 -9.26 14.76
C GLY A 30 -7.59 -8.89 13.99
N ILE A 31 -8.42 -9.89 13.76
CA ILE A 31 -9.69 -9.75 13.03
C ILE A 31 -10.70 -9.03 13.93
N GLN A 32 -11.31 -7.95 13.42
CA GLN A 32 -12.23 -7.10 14.18
C GLN A 32 -13.71 -7.43 13.93
N VAL A 33 -13.98 -8.40 13.05
CA VAL A 33 -15.32 -8.85 12.69
C VAL A 33 -15.54 -10.29 13.14
N ARG A 34 -16.81 -10.67 13.38
CA ARG A 34 -17.15 -12.05 13.73
C ARG A 34 -17.13 -12.92 12.47
N THR A 35 -16.29 -13.96 12.46
CA THR A 35 -16.06 -14.85 11.30
C THR A 35 -16.57 -16.27 11.50
N VAL A 36 -17.30 -16.55 12.59
CA VAL A 36 -17.81 -17.91 12.90
C VAL A 36 -18.75 -18.39 11.81
N GLY A 37 -18.41 -19.50 11.16
CA GLY A 37 -19.19 -20.11 10.08
C GLY A 37 -18.96 -19.48 8.70
N PHE A 38 -17.93 -18.61 8.56
CA PHE A 38 -17.60 -18.02 7.29
C PHE A 38 -16.96 -19.03 6.33
N GLU A 39 -17.46 -19.03 5.10
CA GLU A 39 -16.84 -19.65 3.94
C GLU A 39 -15.82 -18.67 3.30
N PRO A 40 -14.90 -19.14 2.43
CA PRO A 40 -13.92 -18.26 1.79
C PRO A 40 -14.52 -17.03 1.08
N ILE A 41 -15.71 -17.15 0.52
CA ILE A 41 -16.41 -16.05 -0.15
C ILE A 41 -16.84 -14.95 0.83
N ASP A 42 -17.16 -15.30 2.06
CA ASP A 42 -17.60 -14.33 3.06
C ASP A 42 -16.47 -13.37 3.44
N TYR A 43 -15.22 -13.87 3.52
CA TYR A 43 -14.05 -13.01 3.72
C TYR A 43 -13.83 -12.04 2.57
N PHE A 44 -14.10 -12.45 1.34
CA PHE A 44 -14.05 -11.57 0.18
C PHE A 44 -15.12 -10.47 0.26
N THR A 45 -16.34 -10.82 0.69
CA THR A 45 -17.45 -9.87 0.79
C THR A 45 -17.30 -8.87 1.91
N LEU A 46 -16.42 -9.10 2.89
CA LEU A 46 -16.04 -8.08 3.87
C LEU A 46 -15.47 -6.81 3.21
N PHE A 47 -14.77 -6.95 2.11
CA PHE A 47 -14.10 -5.87 1.39
C PHE A 47 -14.86 -5.43 0.13
N ILE A 48 -15.37 -6.39 -0.63
CA ILE A 48 -16.11 -6.15 -1.88
C ILE A 48 -17.55 -6.62 -1.64
N ASN A 49 -18.30 -5.79 -0.90
CA ASN A 49 -19.66 -6.09 -0.46
C ASN A 49 -20.70 -5.86 -1.57
N GLN A 50 -21.95 -6.22 -1.27
CA GLN A 50 -23.06 -6.06 -2.20
C GLN A 50 -23.29 -4.60 -2.59
N ASP A 51 -23.12 -3.66 -1.66
CA ASP A 51 -23.34 -2.23 -1.92
C ASP A 51 -22.33 -1.68 -2.93
N LEU A 52 -21.05 -2.08 -2.81
CA LEU A 52 -20.03 -1.73 -3.78
C LEU A 52 -20.32 -2.29 -5.16
N ILE A 53 -20.83 -3.53 -5.25
CA ILE A 53 -21.24 -4.15 -6.52
C ILE A 53 -22.43 -3.41 -7.14
N ASN A 54 -23.44 -3.07 -6.34
CA ASN A 54 -24.61 -2.28 -6.78
C ASN A 54 -24.14 -0.91 -7.31
N TYR A 55 -23.22 -0.28 -6.59
CA TYR A 55 -22.63 1.00 -6.99
C TYR A 55 -21.90 0.89 -8.34
N PHE A 56 -21.10 -0.15 -8.56
CA PHE A 56 -20.42 -0.37 -9.84
C PHE A 56 -21.40 -0.57 -11.00
N ALA A 57 -22.47 -1.34 -10.79
CA ALA A 57 -23.50 -1.52 -11.82
C ALA A 57 -24.14 -0.17 -12.18
N THR A 58 -24.53 0.62 -11.17
CA THR A 58 -25.12 1.95 -11.34
C THR A 58 -24.21 2.91 -12.11
N GLU A 59 -22.96 3.07 -11.68
CA GLU A 59 -22.03 4.00 -12.32
C GLU A 59 -21.61 3.54 -13.73
N THR A 60 -21.55 2.23 -13.94
CA THR A 60 -21.27 1.66 -15.29
C THR A 60 -22.41 1.96 -16.24
N ASN A 61 -23.68 1.80 -15.82
CA ASN A 61 -24.85 2.15 -16.61
C ASN A 61 -24.89 3.64 -16.91
N ARG A 62 -24.73 4.47 -15.89
CA ARG A 62 -24.69 5.94 -16.03
C ARG A 62 -23.62 6.39 -17.02
N PHE A 63 -22.42 5.84 -16.92
CA PHE A 63 -21.35 6.18 -17.86
C PHE A 63 -21.65 5.72 -19.30
N ALA A 64 -22.29 4.56 -19.46
CA ALA A 64 -22.70 4.06 -20.76
C ALA A 64 -23.78 4.98 -21.39
N GLU A 65 -24.79 5.39 -20.61
CA GLU A 65 -25.81 6.36 -21.03
C GLU A 65 -25.20 7.70 -21.43
N GLN A 66 -24.33 8.28 -20.61
CA GLN A 66 -23.61 9.51 -20.92
C GLN A 66 -22.79 9.39 -22.21
N PHE A 67 -22.18 8.22 -22.45
CA PHE A 67 -21.38 7.98 -23.65
C PHE A 67 -22.28 7.82 -24.91
N LEU A 68 -23.39 7.13 -24.79
CA LEU A 68 -24.29 6.85 -25.91
C LEU A 68 -25.17 8.05 -26.31
N SER A 69 -25.40 8.98 -25.39
CA SER A 69 -26.11 10.25 -25.65
C SER A 69 -25.26 11.27 -26.42
N GLY A 70 -23.96 10.99 -26.62
CA GLY A 70 -23.09 11.87 -27.41
C GLY A 70 -23.20 11.59 -28.92
N ASP A 71 -23.01 12.65 -29.74
CA ASP A 71 -23.18 12.63 -31.20
C ASP A 71 -22.13 11.81 -31.97
N ASP A 72 -21.03 11.39 -31.31
CA ASP A 72 -19.87 10.76 -31.93
C ASP A 72 -19.97 9.23 -32.12
N VAL A 73 -21.12 8.61 -31.84
CA VAL A 73 -21.25 7.15 -31.91
C VAL A 73 -21.62 6.70 -33.34
N SER A 74 -20.68 6.05 -34.03
CA SER A 74 -20.93 5.46 -35.34
C SER A 74 -22.08 4.43 -35.28
N ARG A 75 -23.00 4.48 -36.27
CA ARG A 75 -24.14 3.54 -36.39
C ARG A 75 -23.72 2.07 -36.38
N ARG A 76 -22.54 1.71 -36.89
CA ARG A 76 -22.01 0.34 -36.92
C ARG A 76 -21.16 -0.02 -35.69
N SER A 77 -21.09 0.83 -34.70
CA SER A 77 -20.31 0.58 -33.50
C SER A 77 -20.95 -0.49 -32.62
N ARG A 78 -20.16 -1.42 -32.11
CA ARG A 78 -20.61 -2.45 -31.15
C ARG A 78 -21.20 -1.86 -29.87
N VAL A 79 -20.91 -0.60 -29.53
CA VAL A 79 -21.47 0.07 -28.35
C VAL A 79 -23.00 0.20 -28.45
N ASN A 80 -23.56 0.22 -29.68
CA ASN A 80 -25.01 0.24 -29.91
C ASN A 80 -25.74 -1.04 -29.44
N SER A 81 -25.00 -2.10 -29.18
CA SER A 81 -25.52 -3.33 -28.55
C SER A 81 -25.46 -3.31 -27.03
N TRP A 82 -25.19 -2.13 -26.40
CA TRP A 82 -25.23 -1.97 -24.97
C TRP A 82 -26.67 -2.08 -24.44
N TYR A 83 -26.82 -2.79 -23.34
CA TYR A 83 -28.03 -2.77 -22.50
C TYR A 83 -27.56 -2.63 -21.04
N PRO A 84 -28.37 -2.06 -20.13
CA PRO A 84 -28.02 -1.89 -18.74
C PRO A 84 -27.57 -3.20 -18.09
N THR A 85 -26.55 -3.13 -17.25
CA THR A 85 -26.10 -4.23 -16.41
C THR A 85 -26.77 -4.18 -15.04
N ASP A 86 -26.81 -5.33 -14.37
CA ASP A 86 -27.31 -5.48 -13.02
C ASP A 86 -26.20 -5.97 -12.07
N PRO A 87 -26.42 -6.00 -10.76
CA PRO A 87 -25.43 -6.45 -9.78
C PRO A 87 -25.04 -7.93 -9.96
N HIS A 88 -25.93 -8.79 -10.46
CA HIS A 88 -25.62 -10.19 -10.70
C HIS A 88 -24.61 -10.33 -11.85
N GLU A 89 -24.90 -9.71 -12.98
CA GLU A 89 -24.00 -9.69 -14.13
C GLU A 89 -22.66 -9.00 -13.79
N MET A 90 -22.69 -7.95 -12.96
CA MET A 90 -21.47 -7.29 -12.49
C MET A 90 -20.59 -8.23 -11.67
N LYS A 91 -21.16 -9.09 -10.81
CA LYS A 91 -20.41 -10.15 -10.09
C LYS A 91 -19.77 -11.14 -11.06
N GLN A 92 -20.52 -11.61 -12.05
CA GLN A 92 -20.00 -12.52 -13.09
C GLN A 92 -18.85 -11.87 -13.87
N PHE A 93 -19.01 -10.62 -14.26
CA PHE A 93 -17.96 -9.84 -14.95
C PHE A 93 -16.69 -9.70 -14.09
N LEU A 94 -16.82 -9.33 -12.82
CA LEU A 94 -15.68 -9.21 -11.91
C LEU A 94 -15.02 -10.58 -11.68
N GLY A 95 -15.80 -11.65 -11.50
CA GLY A 95 -15.27 -13.02 -11.40
C GLY A 95 -14.42 -13.40 -12.61
N LEU A 96 -14.92 -13.16 -13.83
CA LEU A 96 -14.16 -13.38 -15.05
C LEU A 96 -12.90 -12.49 -15.13
N LEU A 97 -12.99 -11.26 -14.66
CA LEU A 97 -11.85 -10.34 -14.61
C LEU A 97 -10.77 -10.88 -13.66
N PHE A 98 -11.10 -11.34 -12.46
CA PHE A 98 -10.17 -12.01 -11.53
C PHE A 98 -9.55 -13.26 -12.15
N LEU A 99 -10.34 -14.08 -12.83
CA LEU A 99 -9.84 -15.28 -13.54
C LEU A 99 -8.77 -14.94 -14.60
N THR A 100 -8.83 -13.75 -15.22
CA THR A 100 -7.77 -13.34 -16.15
C THR A 100 -6.41 -13.13 -15.48
N GLY A 101 -6.36 -12.94 -14.18
CA GLY A 101 -5.13 -12.91 -13.39
C GLY A 101 -4.54 -14.29 -13.13
N ILE A 102 -5.40 -15.31 -13.01
CA ILE A 102 -5.01 -16.72 -12.79
C ILE A 102 -4.66 -17.36 -14.13
N ILE A 103 -5.56 -17.29 -15.11
CA ILE A 103 -5.38 -17.84 -16.45
C ILE A 103 -4.88 -16.71 -17.36
N ARG A 104 -3.60 -16.67 -17.65
CA ARG A 104 -3.00 -15.58 -18.44
C ARG A 104 -2.95 -15.90 -19.91
N LYS A 105 -3.63 -15.09 -20.72
CA LYS A 105 -3.58 -15.17 -22.19
C LYS A 105 -3.05 -13.86 -22.79
N PRO A 106 -2.30 -13.90 -23.88
CA PRO A 106 -1.69 -12.69 -24.48
C PRO A 106 -2.74 -11.68 -24.98
N ALA A 107 -3.90 -12.14 -25.41
CA ALA A 107 -4.98 -11.30 -25.91
C ALA A 107 -6.31 -11.67 -25.28
N ILE A 108 -7.17 -10.67 -25.04
CA ILE A 108 -8.45 -10.84 -24.35
C ILE A 108 -9.46 -11.71 -25.13
N ASN A 109 -9.41 -11.68 -26.46
CA ASN A 109 -10.28 -12.50 -27.31
C ASN A 109 -10.00 -14.00 -27.20
N LEU A 110 -8.80 -14.40 -26.80
CA LEU A 110 -8.40 -15.80 -26.65
C LEU A 110 -9.12 -16.51 -25.49
N TYR A 111 -9.71 -15.79 -24.54
CA TYR A 111 -10.52 -16.42 -23.50
C TYR A 111 -11.80 -17.06 -24.02
N TRP A 112 -12.27 -16.64 -25.20
CA TRP A 112 -13.43 -17.19 -25.92
C TRP A 112 -13.03 -17.99 -27.17
N SER A 113 -11.77 -18.43 -27.25
CA SER A 113 -11.31 -19.27 -28.33
C SER A 113 -11.91 -20.68 -28.20
N THR A 114 -12.35 -21.22 -29.32
CA THR A 114 -12.78 -22.61 -29.45
C THR A 114 -11.65 -23.56 -29.84
N ASP A 115 -10.45 -23.00 -30.18
CA ASP A 115 -9.25 -23.77 -30.43
C ASP A 115 -8.84 -24.49 -29.14
N PRO A 116 -8.70 -25.84 -29.17
CA PRO A 116 -8.32 -26.62 -27.98
C PRO A 116 -7.06 -26.13 -27.27
N LEU A 117 -6.09 -25.57 -28.00
CA LEU A 117 -4.84 -25.04 -27.46
C LEU A 117 -5.05 -23.81 -26.56
N TYR A 118 -6.11 -23.02 -26.84
CA TYR A 118 -6.44 -21.80 -26.10
C TYR A 118 -7.79 -21.86 -25.39
N SER A 119 -8.48 -22.99 -25.45
CA SER A 119 -9.84 -23.11 -24.92
C SER A 119 -9.90 -22.86 -23.41
N THR A 120 -10.86 -22.04 -22.99
CA THR A 120 -11.25 -21.79 -21.59
C THR A 120 -12.78 -21.72 -21.54
N PRO A 121 -13.49 -22.87 -21.59
CA PRO A 121 -14.93 -22.93 -21.80
C PRO A 121 -15.74 -22.10 -20.80
N LEU A 122 -15.28 -21.99 -19.56
CA LEU A 122 -15.94 -21.23 -18.49
C LEU A 122 -16.26 -19.79 -18.89
N PHE A 123 -15.35 -19.12 -19.61
CA PHE A 123 -15.58 -17.72 -20.03
C PHE A 123 -16.80 -17.61 -20.96
N GLY A 124 -16.90 -18.51 -21.94
CA GLY A 124 -18.02 -18.53 -22.88
C GLY A 124 -19.34 -18.99 -22.23
N ALA A 125 -19.27 -19.88 -21.24
CA ALA A 125 -20.44 -20.35 -20.49
C ALA A 125 -21.06 -19.26 -19.61
N ILE A 126 -20.24 -18.36 -19.03
CA ILE A 126 -20.73 -17.30 -18.15
C ILE A 126 -21.16 -16.05 -18.93
N MET A 127 -20.36 -15.61 -19.91
CA MET A 127 -20.63 -14.34 -20.61
C MET A 127 -20.05 -14.35 -22.01
N SER A 128 -20.78 -13.76 -22.98
CA SER A 128 -20.27 -13.60 -24.34
C SER A 128 -19.07 -12.64 -24.37
N ARG A 129 -18.14 -12.86 -25.33
CA ARG A 129 -16.98 -11.99 -25.52
C ARG A 129 -17.36 -10.52 -25.72
N ASN A 130 -18.39 -10.27 -26.52
CA ASN A 130 -18.82 -8.91 -26.84
C ASN A 130 -19.35 -8.21 -25.57
N ARG A 131 -20.16 -8.91 -24.78
CA ARG A 131 -20.70 -8.36 -23.51
C ARG A 131 -19.59 -8.05 -22.53
N PHE A 132 -18.64 -8.97 -22.30
CA PHE A 132 -17.48 -8.72 -21.45
C PHE A 132 -16.67 -7.50 -21.88
N GLN A 133 -16.44 -7.35 -23.20
CA GLN A 133 -15.71 -6.19 -23.72
C GLN A 133 -16.49 -4.88 -23.57
N LEU A 134 -17.82 -4.90 -23.68
CA LEU A 134 -18.67 -3.74 -23.43
C LEU A 134 -18.64 -3.33 -21.95
N LEU A 135 -18.81 -4.30 -21.04
CA LEU A 135 -18.66 -4.05 -19.60
C LEU A 135 -17.27 -3.49 -19.26
N LEU A 136 -16.21 -4.08 -19.79
CA LEU A 136 -14.85 -3.58 -19.59
C LEU A 136 -14.67 -2.16 -20.15
N LYS A 137 -15.33 -1.83 -21.29
CA LYS A 137 -15.30 -0.49 -21.86
C LYS A 137 -16.03 0.52 -20.99
N PHE A 138 -17.20 0.17 -20.47
CA PHE A 138 -18.06 1.08 -19.71
C PHE A 138 -17.84 1.03 -18.19
N LEU A 139 -17.09 0.05 -17.65
CA LEU A 139 -16.78 -0.01 -16.23
C LEU A 139 -16.34 1.36 -15.71
N HIS A 140 -17.08 1.88 -14.72
CA HIS A 140 -16.87 3.21 -14.17
C HIS A 140 -17.15 3.22 -12.67
N PHE A 141 -16.60 4.21 -11.93
CA PHE A 141 -16.61 4.20 -10.46
C PHE A 141 -17.03 5.55 -9.87
N ASN A 142 -17.42 6.53 -10.71
CA ASN A 142 -17.94 7.81 -10.25
C ASN A 142 -18.64 8.56 -11.38
N ASP A 143 -19.56 9.44 -11.06
CA ASP A 143 -20.34 10.22 -12.02
C ASP A 143 -19.48 11.36 -12.63
N ASN A 144 -19.19 11.25 -13.92
CA ASN A 144 -18.41 12.27 -14.63
C ASN A 144 -19.07 13.66 -14.66
N ALA A 145 -20.41 13.75 -14.53
CA ALA A 145 -21.10 15.03 -14.48
C ALA A 145 -20.79 15.84 -13.22
N LYS A 146 -20.39 15.14 -12.14
CA LYS A 146 -19.98 15.75 -10.87
C LYS A 146 -18.47 16.05 -10.81
N MET A 147 -17.73 15.79 -11.90
CA MET A 147 -16.28 16.01 -11.90
C MET A 147 -15.97 17.51 -11.73
N PRO A 148 -15.10 17.89 -10.77
CA PRO A 148 -14.68 19.26 -10.58
C PRO A 148 -14.19 19.90 -11.88
N GLY A 149 -14.60 21.14 -12.12
CA GLY A 149 -14.21 21.89 -13.32
C GLY A 149 -12.71 22.19 -13.37
N ALA A 150 -12.22 22.57 -14.56
CA ALA A 150 -10.80 22.92 -14.76
C ALA A 150 -10.32 24.10 -13.91
N HIS A 151 -11.24 24.92 -13.42
CA HIS A 151 -10.99 26.11 -12.60
C HIS A 151 -11.11 25.86 -11.08
N ASP A 152 -11.37 24.63 -10.66
CA ASP A 152 -11.37 24.27 -9.24
C ASP A 152 -9.96 24.49 -8.68
N PRO A 153 -9.79 25.26 -7.59
CA PRO A 153 -8.48 25.54 -7.02
C PRO A 153 -7.78 24.30 -6.44
N SER A 154 -8.53 23.23 -6.14
CA SER A 154 -7.99 21.97 -5.60
C SER A 154 -8.74 20.74 -6.15
N PRO A 155 -8.66 20.45 -7.47
CA PRO A 155 -9.42 19.36 -8.05
C PRO A 155 -8.91 18.01 -7.53
N ASP A 156 -9.84 17.13 -7.14
CA ASP A 156 -9.48 15.75 -6.78
C ASP A 156 -8.99 14.97 -8.02
N LYS A 157 -7.69 14.77 -8.11
CA LYS A 157 -7.06 14.03 -9.22
C LYS A 157 -7.45 12.55 -9.26
N LEU A 158 -8.00 12.00 -8.17
CA LEU A 158 -8.48 10.61 -8.07
C LEU A 158 -9.99 10.51 -8.21
N PHE A 159 -10.70 11.59 -8.51
CA PHE A 159 -12.15 11.68 -8.58
C PHE A 159 -12.81 10.46 -9.25
N LYS A 160 -12.28 10.02 -10.42
CA LYS A 160 -12.85 8.91 -11.19
C LYS A 160 -12.85 7.55 -10.48
N VAL A 161 -12.12 7.41 -9.40
CA VAL A 161 -11.97 6.16 -8.65
C VAL A 161 -12.07 6.39 -7.14
N ARG A 162 -12.33 7.62 -6.72
CA ARG A 162 -12.41 8.03 -5.31
C ARG A 162 -13.34 7.16 -4.48
N PRO A 163 -14.61 6.92 -4.88
CA PRO A 163 -15.54 6.14 -4.06
C PRO A 163 -15.06 4.70 -3.78
N LEU A 164 -14.40 4.06 -4.76
CA LEU A 164 -13.79 2.74 -4.54
C LEU A 164 -12.63 2.82 -3.54
N LEU A 165 -11.77 3.83 -3.66
CA LEU A 165 -10.59 3.97 -2.79
C LEU A 165 -11.00 4.26 -1.35
N ASP A 166 -11.99 5.12 -1.14
CA ASP A 166 -12.50 5.48 0.17
C ASP A 166 -13.16 4.25 0.84
N HIS A 167 -14.05 3.55 0.11
CA HIS A 167 -14.65 2.31 0.59
C HIS A 167 -13.61 1.26 1.02
N LEU A 168 -12.61 0.99 0.18
CA LEU A 168 -11.58 0.01 0.52
C LEU A 168 -10.66 0.49 1.65
N GLY A 169 -10.36 1.79 1.72
CA GLY A 169 -9.57 2.38 2.80
C GLY A 169 -10.24 2.21 4.17
N GLU A 170 -11.57 2.41 4.25
CA GLU A 170 -12.37 2.15 5.43
C GLU A 170 -12.38 0.66 5.78
N LYS A 171 -12.71 -0.21 4.81
CA LYS A 171 -12.79 -1.67 5.04
C LYS A 171 -11.47 -2.29 5.48
N PHE A 172 -10.34 -1.80 4.99
CA PHE A 172 -9.02 -2.30 5.42
C PHE A 172 -8.78 -2.07 6.92
N GLY A 173 -9.19 -0.91 7.44
CA GLY A 173 -9.07 -0.59 8.86
C GLY A 173 -10.15 -1.22 9.75
N GLU A 174 -11.38 -1.38 9.25
CA GLU A 174 -12.50 -1.97 9.99
C GLU A 174 -12.35 -3.49 10.21
N VAL A 175 -11.89 -4.21 9.18
CA VAL A 175 -11.85 -5.68 9.21
C VAL A 175 -10.70 -6.22 10.04
N TYR A 176 -9.57 -5.52 10.05
CA TYR A 176 -8.36 -6.04 10.67
C TYR A 176 -7.48 -4.94 11.25
N THR A 177 -7.02 -5.14 12.48
CA THR A 177 -6.04 -4.28 13.16
C THR A 177 -4.66 -4.94 13.15
N PRO A 178 -3.60 -4.24 12.68
CA PRO A 178 -2.27 -4.82 12.57
C PRO A 178 -1.64 -5.15 13.93
N SER A 179 -0.68 -6.08 13.93
CA SER A 179 0.16 -6.40 15.08
C SER A 179 1.14 -5.25 15.38
N CYS A 180 1.79 -5.29 16.54
CA CYS A 180 2.67 -4.23 17.07
C CYS A 180 3.71 -3.72 16.06
N ASN A 181 4.31 -4.60 15.27
CA ASN A 181 5.34 -4.22 14.32
C ASN A 181 4.74 -3.97 12.94
N ILE A 182 4.92 -2.79 12.38
CA ILE A 182 4.38 -2.33 11.11
C ILE A 182 5.46 -1.64 10.28
N SER A 183 5.25 -1.55 8.97
CA SER A 183 6.13 -0.78 8.09
C SER A 183 5.36 0.10 7.12
N ILE A 184 5.98 1.23 6.74
CA ILE A 184 5.52 2.10 5.68
C ILE A 184 6.58 2.13 4.59
N ASP A 185 6.15 1.87 3.35
CA ASP A 185 6.98 1.98 2.15
C ASP A 185 6.12 2.32 0.93
N GLU A 186 6.75 2.46 -0.26
CA GLU A 186 6.04 2.71 -1.51
C GLU A 186 5.89 1.46 -2.38
N SER A 187 4.69 1.29 -2.93
CA SER A 187 4.39 0.44 -4.08
C SER A 187 4.26 1.27 -5.35
N LEU A 188 4.62 0.73 -6.50
CA LEU A 188 4.55 1.41 -7.79
C LEU A 188 3.74 0.60 -8.80
N LEU A 189 2.48 0.99 -9.01
CA LEU A 189 1.64 0.42 -10.05
C LEU A 189 2.10 0.87 -11.44
N LEU A 190 2.54 -0.07 -12.27
CA LEU A 190 3.03 0.20 -13.63
C LEU A 190 2.02 1.01 -14.46
N TRP A 191 2.41 2.22 -14.86
CA TRP A 191 1.65 3.06 -15.78
C TRP A 191 2.58 3.84 -16.71
N LYS A 192 2.46 3.62 -18.03
CA LYS A 192 3.28 4.31 -19.04
C LYS A 192 2.55 5.45 -19.76
N GLY A 193 1.21 5.50 -19.64
CA GLY A 193 0.39 6.52 -20.29
C GLY A 193 0.61 7.94 -19.74
N ARG A 194 -0.07 8.93 -20.35
CA ARG A 194 -0.07 10.32 -19.84
C ARG A 194 -0.83 10.37 -18.51
N LEU A 195 -0.20 10.97 -17.49
CA LEU A 195 -0.79 11.19 -16.16
C LEU A 195 0.05 12.24 -15.44
N GLY A 196 -0.58 13.31 -14.94
CA GLY A 196 0.12 14.44 -14.33
C GLY A 196 0.87 14.11 -13.04
N PHE A 197 0.45 13.06 -12.32
CA PHE A 197 1.11 12.60 -11.09
C PHE A 197 1.89 11.29 -11.26
N LYS A 198 2.18 10.88 -12.50
CA LYS A 198 3.03 9.72 -12.78
C LYS A 198 4.44 9.92 -12.21
N GLN A 199 4.97 8.89 -11.54
CA GLN A 199 6.29 8.91 -10.94
C GLN A 199 7.28 8.04 -11.73
N TYR A 200 8.54 8.44 -11.68
CA TYR A 200 9.67 7.66 -12.17
C TYR A 200 10.56 7.25 -11.01
N ILE A 201 10.67 5.95 -10.75
CA ILE A 201 11.50 5.37 -9.70
C ILE A 201 12.41 4.31 -10.32
N PRO A 202 13.68 4.64 -10.63
CA PRO A 202 14.58 3.80 -11.41
C PRO A 202 14.81 2.40 -10.83
N LEU A 203 14.80 2.29 -9.50
CA LEU A 203 15.09 1.05 -8.76
C LEU A 203 13.90 0.10 -8.68
N LYS A 204 12.67 0.57 -8.88
CA LYS A 204 11.48 -0.30 -8.89
C LYS A 204 11.34 -0.96 -10.27
N ARG A 205 10.89 -2.22 -10.30
CA ARG A 205 10.68 -3.01 -11.54
C ARG A 205 9.82 -2.28 -12.58
N ALA A 206 8.79 -1.60 -12.14
CA ALA A 206 7.87 -0.87 -13.00
C ALA A 206 8.48 0.40 -13.59
N ARG A 207 9.51 1.00 -12.99
CA ARG A 207 10.19 2.28 -13.27
C ARG A 207 9.25 3.50 -13.40
N PHE A 208 8.14 3.38 -14.13
CA PHE A 208 7.12 4.42 -14.32
C PHE A 208 5.77 3.93 -13.80
N GLY A 209 5.11 4.73 -12.98
CA GLY A 209 3.83 4.29 -12.45
C GLY A 209 3.10 5.31 -11.57
N ILE A 210 2.02 4.83 -10.98
CA ILE A 210 1.27 5.50 -9.92
C ILE A 210 1.88 5.04 -8.61
N LYS A 211 2.42 6.00 -7.84
CA LYS A 211 3.03 5.72 -6.55
C LYS A 211 1.95 5.66 -5.48
N CYS A 212 1.98 4.61 -4.67
CA CYS A 212 1.13 4.41 -3.52
C CYS A 212 2.01 4.24 -2.28
N PHE A 213 1.76 4.99 -1.23
CA PHE A 213 2.34 4.76 0.08
C PHE A 213 1.43 3.80 0.83
N MET A 214 1.99 2.77 1.44
CA MET A 214 1.24 1.69 2.08
C MET A 214 1.77 1.43 3.48
N LEU A 215 0.86 1.24 4.43
CA LEU A 215 1.15 0.77 5.77
C LEU A 215 0.74 -0.71 5.85
N CYS A 216 1.73 -1.57 6.08
CA CYS A 216 1.56 -3.02 6.08
C CYS A 216 2.10 -3.67 7.35
N GLU A 217 1.52 -4.82 7.72
CA GLU A 217 2.03 -5.69 8.78
C GLU A 217 2.77 -6.92 8.21
N ASP A 218 3.20 -7.82 9.09
CA ASP A 218 4.08 -8.97 8.78
C ASP A 218 3.51 -9.96 7.75
N SER A 219 2.21 -10.15 7.72
CA SER A 219 1.56 -11.02 6.72
C SER A 219 1.59 -10.44 5.31
N GLY A 220 1.79 -9.15 5.16
CA GLY A 220 1.58 -8.37 3.94
C GLY A 220 0.19 -7.74 3.87
N TYR A 221 -0.62 -7.83 4.95
CA TYR A 221 -1.89 -7.13 5.02
C TYR A 221 -1.68 -5.62 4.96
N THR A 222 -2.37 -4.97 4.04
CA THR A 222 -2.36 -3.51 3.90
C THR A 222 -3.46 -2.91 4.76
N PHE A 223 -3.07 -2.19 5.81
CA PHE A 223 -4.00 -1.55 6.74
C PHE A 223 -4.50 -0.19 6.24
N LYS A 224 -3.59 0.63 5.73
CA LYS A 224 -3.90 1.97 5.20
C LYS A 224 -3.01 2.29 4.02
N PHE A 225 -3.49 3.13 3.11
CA PHE A 225 -2.74 3.55 1.94
C PHE A 225 -3.01 5.01 1.59
N LYS A 226 -2.06 5.64 0.89
CA LYS A 226 -2.20 6.99 0.32
C LYS A 226 -1.60 7.02 -1.08
N ILE A 227 -2.40 7.44 -2.07
CA ILE A 227 -1.92 7.57 -3.45
C ILE A 227 -1.26 8.94 -3.62
N TYR A 228 -0.05 8.96 -4.17
CA TYR A 228 0.64 10.20 -4.50
C TYR A 228 0.00 10.87 -5.71
N THR A 229 -0.51 12.07 -5.56
CA THR A 229 -1.18 12.85 -6.61
C THR A 229 -0.40 14.08 -7.07
N GLY A 230 0.87 14.17 -6.70
CA GLY A 230 1.76 15.30 -6.97
C GLY A 230 2.10 16.10 -5.73
N LYS A 231 2.85 17.17 -5.89
CA LYS A 231 3.16 18.08 -4.78
C LYS A 231 1.88 18.76 -4.30
N GLU A 232 1.62 18.69 -3.02
CA GLU A 232 0.59 19.49 -2.37
C GLU A 232 1.13 20.91 -2.22
N ASN A 233 0.43 21.89 -2.79
CA ASN A 233 0.78 23.31 -2.66
C ASN A 233 0.29 23.91 -1.32
N VAL A 234 0.40 23.12 -0.24
CA VAL A 234 0.06 23.62 1.09
C VAL A 234 1.29 24.32 1.66
N PRO A 235 1.24 25.63 1.96
CA PRO A 235 2.31 26.30 2.66
C PRO A 235 2.55 25.60 4.00
N SER A 236 3.76 25.10 4.22
CA SER A 236 4.10 24.53 5.51
C SER A 236 4.59 25.66 6.42
N PRO A 237 3.93 25.92 7.56
CA PRO A 237 4.46 26.82 8.57
C PRO A 237 5.89 26.43 8.99
N ALA A 238 6.68 27.37 9.41
CA ALA A 238 8.01 27.10 9.95
C ALA A 238 7.90 26.08 11.11
N GLY A 239 8.62 24.97 11.02
CA GLY A 239 8.55 23.87 11.99
C GLY A 239 7.51 22.78 11.74
N ALA A 240 6.71 22.87 10.66
CA ALA A 240 5.82 21.77 10.26
C ALA A 240 6.59 20.58 9.68
N LEU A 241 5.97 19.40 9.74
CA LEU A 241 6.50 18.17 9.15
C LEU A 241 6.71 18.33 7.63
N SER A 242 7.80 17.81 7.11
CA SER A 242 8.08 17.74 5.67
C SER A 242 7.07 16.84 4.94
N VAL A 243 7.07 16.84 3.61
CA VAL A 243 6.14 16.03 2.81
C VAL A 243 6.23 14.54 3.17
N SER A 244 7.45 13.99 3.32
CA SER A 244 7.63 12.58 3.67
C SER A 244 7.16 12.27 5.09
N GLU A 245 7.40 13.18 6.03
CA GLU A 245 6.96 13.06 7.42
C GLU A 245 5.43 13.11 7.54
N ARG A 246 4.77 14.02 6.79
CA ARG A 246 3.29 14.09 6.73
C ARG A 246 2.67 12.82 6.19
N VAL A 247 3.26 12.20 5.17
CA VAL A 247 2.78 10.91 4.67
C VAL A 247 2.77 9.86 5.77
N VAL A 248 3.82 9.79 6.58
CA VAL A 248 3.88 8.86 7.72
C VAL A 248 2.85 9.22 8.78
N ALA A 249 2.74 10.50 9.16
CA ALA A 249 1.75 10.96 10.15
C ALA A 249 0.31 10.63 9.72
N ASP A 250 -0.04 10.88 8.45
CA ASP A 250 -1.37 10.58 7.90
C ASP A 250 -1.67 9.06 7.90
N LEU A 251 -0.69 8.22 7.56
CA LEU A 251 -0.87 6.77 7.56
C LEU A 251 -0.95 6.20 8.97
N MET A 252 -0.22 6.78 9.92
CA MET A 252 -0.16 6.35 11.32
C MET A 252 -1.31 6.88 12.17
N GLU A 253 -2.03 7.90 11.71
CA GLU A 253 -3.06 8.60 12.50
C GLU A 253 -3.98 7.65 13.29
N PRO A 254 -4.59 6.57 12.74
CA PRO A 254 -5.47 5.68 13.50
C PRO A 254 -4.73 4.75 14.48
N LEU A 255 -3.40 4.69 14.42
CA LEU A 255 -2.55 3.80 15.19
C LEU A 255 -1.68 4.53 16.24
N LEU A 256 -1.68 5.86 16.22
CA LEU A 256 -0.95 6.66 17.21
C LEU A 256 -1.46 6.37 18.64
N ASP A 257 -0.60 6.61 19.63
CA ASP A 257 -0.86 6.44 21.06
C ASP A 257 -1.20 5.01 21.53
N LYS A 258 -0.85 3.99 20.70
CA LYS A 258 -1.15 2.57 20.96
C LYS A 258 0.10 1.68 21.09
N GLY A 259 1.29 2.25 21.18
CA GLY A 259 2.53 1.50 21.41
C GLY A 259 3.04 0.71 20.19
N TYR A 260 2.74 1.14 18.97
CA TYR A 260 3.26 0.50 17.76
C TYR A 260 4.74 0.74 17.55
N HIS A 261 5.38 -0.20 16.84
CA HIS A 261 6.76 -0.12 16.37
C HIS A 261 6.77 0.03 14.84
N LEU A 262 7.18 1.20 14.36
CA LEU A 262 7.21 1.52 12.94
C LEU A 262 8.62 1.35 12.34
N TYR A 263 8.71 0.66 11.20
CA TYR A 263 9.93 0.47 10.43
C TYR A 263 9.82 1.18 9.07
N ILE A 264 10.74 2.12 8.79
CA ILE A 264 10.70 3.00 7.61
C ILE A 264 12.08 3.17 6.98
N ASP A 265 12.11 3.45 5.68
CA ASP A 265 13.34 3.68 4.95
C ASP A 265 13.90 5.11 5.13
N ASN A 266 15.03 5.40 4.50
CA ASN A 266 15.73 6.68 4.60
C ASN A 266 15.02 7.85 3.90
N TRP A 267 13.95 7.61 3.13
CA TRP A 267 13.15 8.68 2.53
C TRP A 267 12.22 9.33 3.56
N TYR A 268 11.76 8.53 4.52
CA TYR A 268 10.85 8.98 5.59
C TYR A 268 11.60 9.39 6.86
N THR A 269 12.69 8.67 7.18
CA THR A 269 13.36 8.78 8.48
C THR A 269 13.99 10.14 8.69
N SER A 270 13.58 10.81 9.76
CA SER A 270 14.14 12.08 10.20
C SER A 270 14.02 12.23 11.73
N ILE A 271 14.79 13.13 12.29
CA ILE A 271 14.71 13.43 13.74
C ILE A 271 13.35 14.03 14.12
N PRO A 272 12.80 15.02 13.39
CA PRO A 272 11.47 15.55 13.72
C PRO A 272 10.38 14.49 13.68
N LEU A 273 10.41 13.58 12.69
CA LEU A 273 9.42 12.51 12.59
C LEU A 273 9.50 11.54 13.77
N LEU A 274 10.71 11.06 14.14
CA LEU A 274 10.85 10.13 15.25
C LEU A 274 10.45 10.76 16.58
N LYS A 275 10.70 12.04 16.78
CA LYS A 275 10.21 12.77 17.95
C LYS A 275 8.68 12.86 17.95
N PHE A 276 8.07 13.26 16.83
CA PHE A 276 6.61 13.30 16.68
C PHE A 276 5.99 11.93 17.03
N LEU A 277 6.52 10.85 16.49
CA LEU A 277 6.03 9.49 16.77
C LEU A 277 6.19 9.11 18.24
N PHE A 278 7.33 9.44 18.84
CA PHE A 278 7.60 9.17 20.26
C PHE A 278 6.66 9.95 21.18
N ASP A 279 6.39 11.24 20.88
CA ASP A 279 5.43 12.07 21.61
C ASP A 279 4.01 11.49 21.55
N HIS A 280 3.72 10.68 20.48
CA HIS A 280 2.49 9.92 20.30
C HIS A 280 2.65 8.42 20.64
N SER A 281 3.42 8.10 21.65
CA SER A 281 3.60 6.74 22.17
C SER A 281 3.88 5.68 21.10
N THR A 282 4.52 6.07 20.00
CA THR A 282 4.87 5.23 18.87
C THR A 282 6.38 5.20 18.69
N LEU A 283 6.96 4.00 18.72
CA LEU A 283 8.40 3.82 18.54
C LEU A 283 8.72 3.61 17.05
N ALA A 284 9.91 4.03 16.62
CA ALA A 284 10.31 3.89 15.22
C ALA A 284 11.78 3.47 15.06
N CYS A 285 12.05 2.78 13.96
CA CYS A 285 13.40 2.40 13.54
C CYS A 285 13.52 2.56 12.02
N GLY A 286 14.56 3.28 11.58
CA GLY A 286 14.76 3.45 10.14
C GLY A 286 16.21 3.70 9.77
N THR A 287 16.55 3.42 8.51
CA THR A 287 17.80 3.90 7.92
C THR A 287 17.73 5.42 7.73
N ILE A 288 18.87 6.11 7.82
CA ILE A 288 18.90 7.57 7.70
C ILE A 288 20.00 8.03 6.75
N ARG A 289 19.76 9.12 6.06
CA ARG A 289 20.78 9.74 5.18
C ARG A 289 21.84 10.48 5.96
N SER A 290 23.07 10.39 5.51
CA SER A 290 24.21 11.05 6.17
C SER A 290 24.11 12.58 6.24
N ASN A 291 23.34 13.19 5.35
CA ASN A 291 23.10 14.63 5.29
C ASN A 291 21.85 15.09 6.07
N CYS A 292 21.23 14.20 6.84
CA CYS A 292 20.06 14.56 7.65
C CYS A 292 20.46 15.61 8.70
N LYS A 293 19.65 16.69 8.78
CA LYS A 293 19.86 17.79 9.73
C LYS A 293 19.75 17.27 11.17
N GLY A 294 20.72 17.62 12.01
CA GLY A 294 20.76 17.25 13.43
C GLY A 294 21.33 15.86 13.71
N PHE A 295 21.68 15.05 12.69
CA PHE A 295 22.35 13.76 12.90
C PHE A 295 23.77 13.97 13.42
N PRO A 296 24.24 13.22 14.47
CA PRO A 296 25.50 13.53 15.17
C PRO A 296 26.73 13.34 14.29
N ASP A 297 27.55 14.40 14.20
CA ASP A 297 28.81 14.41 13.45
C ASP A 297 29.79 13.31 13.87
N PRO A 298 29.97 13.00 15.19
CA PRO A 298 30.86 11.92 15.62
C PRO A 298 30.47 10.53 15.08
N VAL A 299 29.16 10.28 14.84
CA VAL A 299 28.67 9.06 14.21
C VAL A 299 28.87 9.11 12.70
N LYS A 300 28.47 10.23 12.08
CA LYS A 300 28.56 10.43 10.64
C LYS A 300 29.99 10.28 10.11
N LYS A 301 30.96 10.96 10.76
CA LYS A 301 32.37 11.06 10.36
C LYS A 301 33.22 9.87 10.82
N ALA A 302 32.67 8.93 11.64
CA ALA A 302 33.43 7.79 12.15
C ALA A 302 33.94 6.91 11.00
N LYS A 303 35.25 6.61 11.04
CA LYS A 303 35.88 5.62 10.15
C LYS A 303 35.89 4.30 10.89
N LEU A 304 35.09 3.33 10.39
CA LEU A 304 34.87 2.03 11.02
C LEU A 304 35.43 0.90 10.17
N LYS A 305 36.04 -0.11 10.81
CA LYS A 305 36.34 -1.41 10.21
C LYS A 305 35.09 -2.26 10.16
N ARG A 306 35.09 -3.27 9.33
CA ARG A 306 33.96 -4.20 9.19
C ARG A 306 33.62 -4.86 10.53
N GLY A 307 32.35 -4.83 10.90
CA GLY A 307 31.85 -5.34 12.17
C GLY A 307 31.85 -4.30 13.32
N GLU A 308 32.49 -3.14 13.14
CA GLU A 308 32.49 -2.09 14.15
C GLU A 308 31.23 -1.23 14.12
N VAL A 309 30.86 -0.72 15.27
CA VAL A 309 29.70 0.17 15.49
C VAL A 309 30.12 1.44 16.20
N LYS A 310 29.49 2.56 15.86
CA LYS A 310 29.57 3.83 16.61
C LYS A 310 28.15 4.34 16.84
N ALA A 311 27.79 4.54 18.10
CA ALA A 311 26.45 4.95 18.50
C ALA A 311 26.49 6.13 19.47
N TYR A 312 25.54 7.04 19.30
CA TYR A 312 25.30 8.19 20.16
C TYR A 312 23.81 8.28 20.48
N ARG A 313 23.50 8.72 21.69
CA ARG A 313 22.14 8.90 22.18
C ARG A 313 21.85 10.37 22.49
N SER A 314 20.63 10.78 22.25
CA SER A 314 20.09 12.06 22.69
C SER A 314 18.66 11.82 23.16
N ASN A 315 18.44 11.80 24.47
CA ASN A 315 17.19 11.38 25.09
C ASN A 315 16.78 9.98 24.57
N GLU A 316 15.60 9.88 23.98
CA GLU A 316 15.01 8.65 23.41
C GLU A 316 15.64 8.22 22.07
N LEU A 317 16.33 9.12 21.38
CA LEU A 317 16.88 8.86 20.04
C LEU A 317 18.25 8.18 20.13
N LEU A 318 18.41 7.06 19.43
CA LEU A 318 19.71 6.42 19.18
C LEU A 318 20.10 6.62 17.71
N ALA A 319 21.22 7.31 17.49
CA ALA A 319 21.86 7.43 16.18
C ALA A 319 23.06 6.46 16.11
N MET A 320 23.10 5.62 15.08
CA MET A 320 24.11 4.57 14.97
C MET A 320 24.69 4.50 13.56
N LYS A 321 25.97 4.21 13.47
CA LYS A 321 26.68 3.80 12.28
C LYS A 321 27.27 2.41 12.48
N PHE A 322 26.99 1.51 11.57
CA PHE A 322 27.56 0.16 11.54
C PHE A 322 28.25 -0.09 10.20
N LYS A 323 29.40 -0.71 10.22
CA LYS A 323 30.15 -1.11 9.03
C LYS A 323 29.92 -2.57 8.70
N ASP A 324 29.05 -2.83 7.75
CA ASP A 324 28.94 -4.14 7.09
C ASP A 324 29.82 -4.14 5.82
N LYS A 325 29.31 -4.53 4.67
CA LYS A 325 29.95 -4.30 3.35
C LYS A 325 29.98 -2.83 3.00
N ARG A 326 28.96 -2.08 3.41
CA ARG A 326 28.82 -0.62 3.29
C ARG A 326 28.52 -0.03 4.65
N ASP A 327 28.67 1.28 4.78
CA ASP A 327 28.22 2.00 5.96
C ASP A 327 26.69 2.00 6.00
N VAL A 328 26.11 1.58 7.13
CA VAL A 328 24.67 1.63 7.42
C VAL A 328 24.46 2.63 8.55
N LEU A 329 23.67 3.65 8.29
CA LEU A 329 23.28 4.65 9.28
C LEU A 329 21.84 4.38 9.72
N MET A 330 21.61 4.32 11.02
CA MET A 330 20.33 4.06 11.65
C MET A 330 19.94 5.18 12.60
N LEU A 331 18.64 5.43 12.68
CA LEU A 331 18.02 6.24 13.73
C LEU A 331 16.86 5.45 14.32
N THR A 332 16.79 5.32 15.65
CA THR A 332 15.77 4.51 16.30
C THR A 332 15.41 5.02 17.69
N THR A 333 14.15 4.82 18.07
CA THR A 333 13.64 4.97 19.44
C THR A 333 13.30 3.63 20.09
N ILE A 334 13.45 2.50 19.34
CA ILE A 334 13.11 1.14 19.81
C ILE A 334 14.29 0.49 20.55
N HIS A 335 15.53 0.74 20.07
CA HIS A 335 16.70 -0.08 20.39
C HIS A 335 17.75 0.67 21.23
N ASN A 336 18.60 -0.11 21.87
CA ASN A 336 19.92 0.31 22.33
C ASN A 336 21.01 -0.18 21.35
N GLU A 337 22.28 -0.09 21.73
CA GLU A 337 23.43 -0.53 20.94
C GLU A 337 23.74 -2.03 21.04
N GLU A 338 22.80 -2.84 21.52
CA GLU A 338 22.96 -4.30 21.65
C GLU A 338 23.39 -4.95 20.33
N MET A 339 24.43 -5.80 20.44
CA MET A 339 24.91 -6.63 19.34
C MET A 339 24.40 -8.05 19.48
N VAL A 340 23.81 -8.59 18.40
CA VAL A 340 23.22 -9.94 18.38
C VAL A 340 23.85 -10.79 17.27
N PRO A 341 23.86 -12.12 17.39
CA PRO A 341 24.34 -13.02 16.33
C PRO A 341 23.58 -12.77 15.03
N GLY A 342 24.30 -12.75 13.90
CA GLY A 342 23.71 -12.58 12.59
C GLY A 342 22.95 -13.84 12.15
N GLN A 343 21.80 -13.67 11.45
CA GLN A 343 20.93 -14.77 11.03
C GLN A 343 21.59 -15.79 10.10
N ARG A 344 22.59 -15.42 9.29
CA ARG A 344 23.24 -16.32 8.31
C ARG A 344 24.55 -16.92 8.78
N LEU A 345 25.25 -16.26 9.67
CA LEU A 345 26.53 -16.69 10.22
C LEU A 345 26.58 -16.23 11.67
N ALA A 346 26.43 -17.15 12.61
CA ALA A 346 26.46 -16.85 14.06
C ALA A 346 27.75 -16.16 14.52
N ALA A 347 28.85 -16.32 13.78
CA ALA A 347 30.14 -15.66 14.04
C ALA A 347 30.14 -14.15 13.79
N HIS A 348 29.17 -13.62 13.03
CA HIS A 348 29.08 -12.18 12.74
C HIS A 348 27.97 -11.53 13.57
N HIS A 349 28.36 -10.77 14.58
CA HIS A 349 27.42 -9.96 15.35
C HIS A 349 26.98 -8.73 14.57
N LYS A 350 25.71 -8.38 14.69
CA LYS A 350 25.10 -7.16 14.11
C LYS A 350 24.31 -6.41 15.16
N PRO A 351 24.19 -5.09 15.05
CA PRO A 351 23.28 -4.34 15.91
C PRO A 351 21.85 -4.86 15.81
N ARG A 352 21.18 -5.04 16.94
CA ARG A 352 19.79 -5.48 17.04
C ARG A 352 18.87 -4.67 16.13
N CYS A 353 19.04 -3.35 16.12
CA CYS A 353 18.23 -2.45 15.28
C CYS A 353 18.31 -2.77 13.78
N ILE A 354 19.47 -3.24 13.27
CA ILE A 354 19.63 -3.64 11.88
C ILE A 354 18.96 -4.99 11.61
N VAL A 355 19.05 -5.93 12.55
CA VAL A 355 18.40 -7.24 12.43
C VAL A 355 16.88 -7.07 12.37
N ASP A 356 16.34 -6.29 13.30
CA ASP A 356 14.89 -6.05 13.37
C ASP A 356 14.41 -5.18 12.19
N TYR A 357 15.17 -4.17 11.77
CA TYR A 357 14.89 -3.41 10.56
C TYR A 357 14.77 -4.34 9.33
N ASN A 358 15.75 -5.21 9.09
CA ASN A 358 15.74 -6.14 7.97
C ASN A 358 14.57 -7.14 8.04
N LYS A 359 14.16 -7.51 9.26
CA LYS A 359 13.02 -8.40 9.48
C LYS A 359 11.70 -7.74 9.14
N TYR A 360 11.54 -6.45 9.47
CA TYR A 360 10.24 -5.80 9.49
C TYR A 360 10.01 -4.78 8.38
N THR A 361 11.03 -4.29 7.67
CA THR A 361 10.86 -3.24 6.65
C THR A 361 10.26 -3.73 5.33
N GLY A 362 10.49 -4.97 4.91
CA GLY A 362 10.13 -5.48 3.57
C GLY A 362 8.66 -5.90 3.38
N ARG A 363 7.72 -5.36 4.14
CA ARG A 363 6.33 -5.84 4.16
C ARG A 363 5.49 -5.36 2.98
N VAL A 364 5.71 -4.13 2.53
CA VAL A 364 5.09 -3.61 1.30
C VAL A 364 5.60 -4.37 0.07
N ASP A 365 6.91 -4.64 -0.01
CA ASP A 365 7.47 -5.48 -1.07
C ASP A 365 6.90 -6.91 -1.02
N ARG A 366 6.58 -7.45 0.17
CA ARG A 366 5.87 -8.73 0.33
C ARG A 366 4.46 -8.67 -0.25
N THR A 367 3.71 -7.61 0.00
CA THR A 367 2.39 -7.40 -0.61
C THR A 367 2.49 -7.40 -2.13
N ASP A 368 3.42 -6.64 -2.69
CA ASP A 368 3.66 -6.60 -4.14
C ASP A 368 4.03 -7.99 -4.70
N GLN A 369 4.86 -8.76 -3.98
CA GLN A 369 5.23 -10.13 -4.36
C GLN A 369 4.03 -11.09 -4.34
N LEU A 370 3.16 -11.00 -3.33
CA LEU A 370 1.96 -11.84 -3.22
C LEU A 370 0.92 -11.51 -4.30
N MET A 371 0.80 -10.25 -4.69
CA MET A 371 -0.13 -9.82 -5.75
C MET A 371 0.36 -10.17 -7.16
N GLN A 372 1.67 -10.18 -7.40
CA GLN A 372 2.27 -10.30 -8.73
C GLN A 372 1.82 -11.56 -9.51
N PRO A 373 1.71 -12.77 -8.92
CA PRO A 373 1.27 -13.96 -9.64
C PRO A 373 -0.14 -13.84 -10.21
N TYR A 374 -1.00 -13.05 -9.59
CA TYR A 374 -2.44 -12.92 -9.88
C TYR A 374 -2.81 -11.58 -10.52
N ASP A 375 -1.84 -10.86 -11.12
CA ASP A 375 -2.07 -9.54 -11.71
C ASP A 375 -3.10 -9.60 -12.85
N MET A 376 -4.30 -9.09 -12.58
CA MET A 376 -5.39 -8.94 -13.54
C MET A 376 -5.36 -7.61 -14.29
N ALA A 377 -4.47 -6.71 -13.90
CA ALA A 377 -4.38 -5.35 -14.47
C ALA A 377 -3.75 -5.37 -15.87
N ARG A 378 -4.55 -5.64 -16.89
CA ARG A 378 -4.13 -5.68 -18.28
C ARG A 378 -3.69 -4.30 -18.80
N LYS A 379 -3.08 -4.28 -19.99
CA LYS A 379 -2.78 -3.03 -20.72
C LYS A 379 -4.08 -2.26 -20.94
N SER A 380 -4.19 -1.08 -20.38
CA SER A 380 -5.36 -0.19 -20.47
C SER A 380 -4.92 1.19 -20.88
N LEU A 381 -5.78 1.91 -21.61
CA LEU A 381 -5.62 3.34 -21.92
C LEU A 381 -6.18 4.24 -20.80
N LYS A 382 -6.92 3.69 -19.85
CA LYS A 382 -7.57 4.41 -18.77
C LYS A 382 -6.89 4.09 -17.44
N TRP A 383 -6.11 5.04 -16.91
CA TRP A 383 -5.33 4.87 -15.69
C TRP A 383 -6.22 4.48 -14.48
N TYR A 384 -7.40 5.09 -14.35
CA TYR A 384 -8.30 4.86 -13.22
C TYR A 384 -8.83 3.41 -13.17
N LYS A 385 -9.09 2.78 -14.34
CA LYS A 385 -9.49 1.36 -14.41
C LYS A 385 -8.36 0.45 -13.97
N LYS A 386 -7.13 0.76 -14.39
CA LYS A 386 -5.96 -0.01 -13.95
C LYS A 386 -5.73 0.11 -12.46
N LEU A 387 -5.90 1.33 -11.92
CA LEU A 387 -5.82 1.57 -10.49
C LEU A 387 -6.92 0.84 -9.73
N ALA A 388 -8.17 0.88 -10.21
CA ALA A 388 -9.28 0.13 -9.63
C ALA A 388 -9.02 -1.38 -9.61
N CYS A 389 -8.58 -1.98 -10.72
CA CYS A 389 -8.20 -3.39 -10.77
C CYS A 389 -7.12 -3.73 -9.73
N HIS A 390 -6.11 -2.88 -9.59
CA HIS A 390 -5.04 -3.08 -8.60
C HIS A 390 -5.59 -3.07 -7.16
N PHE A 391 -6.49 -2.15 -6.82
CA PHE A 391 -7.08 -2.09 -5.48
C PHE A 391 -8.11 -3.18 -5.21
N LEU A 392 -8.87 -3.62 -6.21
CA LEU A 392 -9.71 -4.81 -6.10
C LEU A 392 -8.88 -6.07 -5.84
N GLN A 393 -7.74 -6.21 -6.52
CA GLN A 393 -6.80 -7.30 -6.28
C GLN A 393 -6.16 -7.21 -4.88
N LEU A 394 -5.80 -6.01 -4.40
CA LEU A 394 -5.31 -5.78 -3.06
C LEU A 394 -6.34 -6.16 -2.00
N ALA A 395 -7.62 -5.81 -2.22
CA ALA A 395 -8.73 -6.21 -1.37
C ALA A 395 -8.89 -7.75 -1.31
N THR A 396 -8.73 -8.43 -2.46
CA THR A 396 -8.73 -9.90 -2.52
C THR A 396 -7.56 -10.51 -1.76
N LEU A 397 -6.36 -9.91 -1.85
CA LEU A 397 -5.22 -10.35 -1.06
C LEU A 397 -5.47 -10.16 0.45
N ASN A 398 -5.98 -9.00 0.86
CA ASN A 398 -6.32 -8.74 2.27
C ASN A 398 -7.36 -9.75 2.77
N SER A 399 -8.39 -10.05 1.98
CA SER A 399 -9.39 -11.09 2.26
C SER A 399 -8.75 -12.46 2.51
N PHE A 400 -7.87 -12.88 1.60
CA PHE A 400 -7.14 -14.14 1.75
C PHE A 400 -6.25 -14.17 2.99
N LEU A 401 -5.60 -13.06 3.33
CA LEU A 401 -4.75 -12.98 4.51
C LEU A 401 -5.55 -13.04 5.82
N VAL A 402 -6.75 -12.45 5.84
CA VAL A 402 -7.70 -12.58 6.98
C VAL A 402 -8.17 -14.04 7.09
N TYR A 403 -8.63 -14.65 5.99
CA TYR A 403 -9.01 -16.05 5.94
C TYR A 403 -7.89 -16.97 6.47
N LYS A 404 -6.66 -16.76 5.99
CA LYS A 404 -5.49 -17.53 6.42
C LYS A 404 -5.18 -17.36 7.92
N LYS A 405 -5.39 -16.18 8.48
CA LYS A 405 -5.19 -15.93 9.91
C LYS A 405 -6.25 -16.62 10.76
N ASP A 406 -7.48 -16.64 10.31
CA ASP A 406 -8.59 -17.28 11.01
C ASP A 406 -8.48 -18.81 11.03
N HIS A 407 -8.10 -19.41 9.88
CA HIS A 407 -8.02 -20.86 9.70
C HIS A 407 -6.63 -21.48 9.95
N GLY A 408 -5.60 -20.66 10.15
CA GLY A 408 -4.21 -21.12 10.36
C GLY A 408 -3.66 -21.91 9.17
N GLN A 409 -2.82 -22.93 9.45
CA GLN A 409 -2.22 -23.76 8.39
C GLN A 409 -3.24 -24.62 7.61
N LYS A 410 -4.43 -24.85 8.14
CA LYS A 410 -5.49 -25.61 7.44
C LYS A 410 -5.96 -24.93 6.16
N ALA A 411 -5.78 -23.62 6.05
CA ALA A 411 -6.13 -22.84 4.85
C ALA A 411 -5.37 -23.25 3.57
N LEU A 412 -4.25 -23.97 3.68
CA LEU A 412 -3.44 -24.41 2.54
C LEU A 412 -3.91 -25.73 1.93
N PHE A 413 -4.68 -26.54 2.65
CA PHE A 413 -5.12 -27.88 2.23
C PHE A 413 -6.51 -27.92 1.57
N GLY A 414 -7.30 -26.83 1.67
CA GLY A 414 -8.65 -26.74 1.09
C GLY A 414 -8.70 -26.38 -0.41
N ILE A 415 -7.57 -26.12 -1.07
CA ILE A 415 -7.49 -25.77 -2.50
C ILE A 415 -7.09 -26.97 -3.36
N SER A 416 -6.94 -28.16 -2.79
CA SER A 416 -6.57 -29.40 -3.47
C SER A 416 -7.74 -30.37 -3.59
N ALA A 417 -8.92 -29.91 -4.03
CA ALA A 417 -10.01 -30.76 -4.48
C ALA A 417 -10.76 -30.11 -5.66
#